data_e5cbcead7c4b96abf6254fdc0ec3a465
#
_entry.id   e5cbcead7c4b96abf6254fdc0ec3a465
#
_cell.length_a   1.000
_cell.length_b   1.000
_cell.length_c   1.000
_cell.angle_alpha   90.00
_cell.angle_beta   90.00
_cell.angle_gamma   90.00
#
_symmetry.space_group_name_H-M   'P 1'
#
loop_
_entity.id
_entity.type
_entity.pdbx_description
1 polymer ?
#
loop_
_entity_poly.entity_id
_entity_poly.type
_entity_poly.pdbx_seq_one_letter_code
_entity_poly.pdbx_strand_id
1 'polypeptide(L)'
;MCDYDKIFEIVEAKKSLFHPANELQEKFGRVIVVADAAHAFGAERKGKKCGQAADFTSFSFHAVKNLTTAEGGAVTWRLIEGVDDEEIYKKYMLFSLHGQSKDALAKTQLGAWEYDVVAPYFKCNMTDIMASIGLVQLKRYDALLARRREIIGMYDKALESLPVSVLNHFDTDHKSSGHLYLIRVQEKTREECNEIITKMAEHGVATNVHYKPLPLLSAYKNMGFDIKDYPNAYALFENAITLPLHTKLTDEEVKYVTDVLKECIG
;
A
#
# COMPACT_ATOMS: atom_id res chain seq x y z
N MET A 1 6.13 -7.63 0.52
CA MET A 1 6.72 -6.84 1.65
C MET A 1 8.21 -6.71 1.43
N CYS A 2 8.79 -5.54 1.76
CA CYS A 2 10.24 -5.36 1.80
C CYS A 2 10.90 -6.28 2.82
N ASP A 3 12.21 -6.50 2.67
CA ASP A 3 13.01 -7.23 3.67
C ASP A 3 13.39 -6.29 4.82
N TYR A 4 12.45 -6.11 5.77
CA TYR A 4 12.66 -5.22 6.91
C TYR A 4 13.77 -5.69 7.83
N ASP A 5 14.04 -7.01 7.91
CA ASP A 5 15.14 -7.52 8.72
C ASP A 5 16.47 -6.97 8.21
N LYS A 6 16.72 -7.05 6.88
CA LYS A 6 17.91 -6.46 6.26
C LYS A 6 17.97 -4.94 6.34
N ILE A 7 16.81 -4.27 6.24
CA ILE A 7 16.75 -2.82 6.40
C ILE A 7 17.19 -2.43 7.82
N PHE A 8 16.69 -3.12 8.85
CA PHE A 8 17.09 -2.86 10.24
C PHE A 8 18.57 -3.21 10.51
N GLU A 9 19.11 -4.30 9.92
CA GLU A 9 20.53 -4.60 9.99
C GLU A 9 21.39 -3.44 9.44
N ILE A 10 21.01 -2.86 8.30
CA ILE A 10 21.70 -1.70 7.71
C ILE A 10 21.57 -0.45 8.60
N VAL A 11 20.36 -0.17 9.09
CA VAL A 11 20.10 0.98 9.97
C VAL A 11 20.92 0.88 11.24
N GLU A 12 20.98 -0.31 11.85
CA GLU A 12 21.77 -0.53 13.07
C GLU A 12 23.27 -0.41 12.81
N ALA A 13 23.76 -0.99 11.71
CA ALA A 13 25.17 -0.89 11.31
C ALA A 13 25.62 0.55 11.01
N LYS A 14 24.69 1.44 10.68
CA LYS A 14 24.96 2.85 10.33
C LYS A 14 24.51 3.85 11.41
N LYS A 15 24.07 3.40 12.57
CA LYS A 15 23.54 4.28 13.62
C LYS A 15 24.53 5.34 14.10
N SER A 16 25.83 5.05 14.03
CA SER A 16 26.86 6.03 14.39
C SER A 16 26.91 7.27 13.48
N LEU A 17 26.28 7.20 12.29
CA LEU A 17 26.15 8.33 11.36
C LEU A 17 24.89 9.16 11.63
N PHE A 18 24.03 8.71 12.54
CA PHE A 18 22.78 9.40 12.84
C PHE A 18 23.01 10.52 13.85
N HIS A 19 22.48 11.70 13.55
CA HIS A 19 22.52 12.87 14.43
C HIS A 19 21.06 13.28 14.71
N PRO A 20 20.58 13.10 15.96
CA PRO A 20 19.21 13.45 16.31
C PRO A 20 19.01 14.97 16.26
N ALA A 21 17.85 15.40 15.78
CA ALA A 21 17.43 16.80 15.71
C ALA A 21 16.41 17.18 16.81
N ASN A 22 15.94 16.22 17.58
CA ASN A 22 14.97 16.42 18.67
C ASN A 22 14.99 15.23 19.65
N GLU A 23 14.38 15.42 20.82
CA GLU A 23 14.35 14.43 21.91
C GLU A 23 13.76 13.07 21.49
N LEU A 24 12.76 13.04 20.61
CA LEU A 24 12.18 11.77 20.13
C LEU A 24 13.20 11.01 19.28
N GLN A 25 13.93 11.70 18.42
CA GLN A 25 15.00 11.10 17.64
C GLN A 25 16.17 10.61 18.51
N GLU A 26 16.48 11.32 19.62
CA GLU A 26 17.47 10.87 20.59
C GLU A 26 17.08 9.52 21.21
N LYS A 27 15.80 9.35 21.58
CA LYS A 27 15.27 8.09 22.13
C LYS A 27 15.41 6.93 21.14
N PHE A 28 15.25 7.17 19.84
CA PHE A 28 15.48 6.14 18.81
C PHE A 28 16.96 5.82 18.62
N GLY A 29 17.85 6.79 18.74
CA GLY A 29 19.30 6.65 18.56
C GLY A 29 19.74 6.19 17.18
N ARG A 30 18.83 6.14 16.19
CA ARG A 30 19.03 5.71 14.81
C ARG A 30 17.96 6.26 13.87
N VAL A 31 18.17 6.09 12.58
CA VAL A 31 17.14 6.40 11.57
C VAL A 31 15.88 5.58 11.83
N ILE A 32 14.73 6.23 11.76
CA ILE A 32 13.41 5.61 11.90
C ILE A 32 13.01 4.97 10.57
N VAL A 33 12.50 3.74 10.62
CA VAL A 33 11.99 3.02 9.46
C VAL A 33 10.47 3.20 9.39
N VAL A 34 10.01 3.88 8.34
CA VAL A 34 8.58 4.08 8.07
C VAL A 34 8.18 3.23 6.87
N ALA A 35 7.18 2.40 7.03
CA ALA A 35 6.62 1.58 5.95
C ALA A 35 5.37 2.24 5.35
N ASP A 36 5.39 2.50 4.05
CA ASP A 36 4.18 2.72 3.28
C ASP A 36 3.57 1.35 2.95
N ALA A 37 2.51 1.01 3.67
CA ALA A 37 1.79 -0.25 3.53
C ALA A 37 0.39 -0.04 2.91
N ALA A 38 0.21 1.02 2.11
CA ALA A 38 -1.07 1.35 1.47
C ALA A 38 -1.67 0.19 0.65
N HIS A 39 -0.85 -0.74 0.16
CA HIS A 39 -1.26 -1.95 -0.57
C HIS A 39 -1.05 -3.25 0.22
N ALA A 40 -0.62 -3.18 1.48
CA ALA A 40 -0.12 -4.35 2.19
C ALA A 40 -0.94 -4.77 3.42
N PHE A 41 -2.14 -4.19 3.63
CA PHE A 41 -2.98 -4.60 4.75
C PHE A 41 -3.30 -6.10 4.66
N GLY A 42 -2.93 -6.88 5.68
CA GLY A 42 -3.05 -8.34 5.72
C GLY A 42 -1.88 -9.13 5.11
N ALA A 43 -0.86 -8.45 4.54
CA ALA A 43 0.36 -9.13 4.12
C ALA A 43 1.19 -9.60 5.32
N GLU A 44 1.93 -10.69 5.12
CA GLU A 44 2.81 -11.30 6.12
C GLU A 44 4.19 -11.58 5.55
N ARG A 45 5.21 -11.48 6.39
CA ARG A 45 6.55 -12.00 6.12
C ARG A 45 7.12 -12.68 7.36
N LYS A 46 7.61 -13.92 7.22
CA LYS A 46 8.16 -14.74 8.33
C LYS A 46 7.21 -14.76 9.55
N GLY A 47 5.91 -14.90 9.31
CA GLY A 47 4.88 -14.95 10.34
C GLY A 47 4.52 -13.60 10.99
N LYS A 48 5.16 -12.49 10.59
CA LYS A 48 4.83 -11.15 11.10
C LYS A 48 3.91 -10.42 10.12
N LYS A 49 2.82 -9.86 10.61
CA LYS A 49 1.95 -8.96 9.85
C LYS A 49 2.71 -7.67 9.47
N CYS A 50 2.39 -7.10 8.31
CA CYS A 50 3.10 -5.90 7.83
C CYS A 50 3.08 -4.73 8.81
N GLY A 51 2.01 -4.55 9.59
CA GLY A 51 1.93 -3.50 10.62
C GLY A 51 2.87 -3.68 11.82
N GLN A 52 3.57 -4.81 11.91
CA GLN A 52 4.55 -5.12 12.95
C GLN A 52 5.99 -5.06 12.42
N ALA A 53 6.18 -4.79 11.11
CA ALA A 53 7.46 -4.99 10.45
C ALA A 53 8.40 -3.78 10.57
N ALA A 54 7.88 -2.56 10.55
CA ALA A 54 8.64 -1.31 10.63
C ALA A 54 8.41 -0.59 11.97
N ASP A 55 9.14 0.47 12.24
CA ASP A 55 8.91 1.29 13.45
C ASP A 55 7.54 1.92 13.40
N PHE A 56 7.18 2.48 12.25
CA PHE A 56 5.83 2.98 11.92
C PHE A 56 5.37 2.41 10.61
N THR A 57 4.10 2.08 10.51
CA THR A 57 3.49 1.55 9.28
C THR A 57 2.19 2.28 8.99
N SER A 58 2.08 2.88 7.81
CA SER A 58 0.87 3.57 7.36
C SER A 58 0.06 2.70 6.39
N PHE A 59 -1.25 2.66 6.58
CA PHE A 59 -2.21 1.96 5.73
C PHE A 59 -3.18 2.94 5.09
N SER A 60 -3.62 2.64 3.88
CA SER A 60 -4.70 3.33 3.19
C SER A 60 -5.97 2.48 3.20
N PHE A 61 -7.10 3.13 3.51
CA PHE A 61 -8.45 2.56 3.40
C PHE A 61 -9.28 3.30 2.35
N HIS A 62 -8.60 3.94 1.38
CA HIS A 62 -9.26 4.52 0.20
C HIS A 62 -10.13 3.49 -0.53
N ALA A 63 -11.11 3.96 -1.30
CA ALA A 63 -12.16 3.16 -1.95
C ALA A 63 -11.65 1.94 -2.73
N VAL A 64 -10.48 2.02 -3.37
CA VAL A 64 -9.90 0.94 -4.18
C VAL A 64 -9.07 -0.06 -3.41
N LYS A 65 -8.86 0.13 -2.10
CA LYS A 65 -8.01 -0.76 -1.29
C LYS A 65 -8.74 -2.05 -0.89
N ASN A 66 -7.97 -3.05 -0.48
CA ASN A 66 -8.51 -4.36 -0.09
C ASN A 66 -9.49 -4.27 1.09
N LEU A 67 -9.17 -3.45 2.08
CA LEU A 67 -10.08 -3.00 3.11
C LEU A 67 -10.35 -1.51 2.85
N THR A 68 -11.61 -1.13 2.82
CA THR A 68 -11.97 0.26 2.52
C THR A 68 -12.95 0.85 3.53
N THR A 69 -12.78 2.15 3.77
CA THR A 69 -13.74 3.00 4.50
C THR A 69 -14.24 4.15 3.61
N ALA A 70 -14.20 3.97 2.27
CA ALA A 70 -14.32 4.97 1.22
C ALA A 70 -13.10 5.92 1.20
N GLU A 71 -12.86 6.66 2.23
CA GLU A 71 -11.64 7.38 2.55
C GLU A 71 -11.21 7.02 3.98
N GLY A 72 -9.91 6.96 4.22
CA GLY A 72 -9.35 6.68 5.53
C GLY A 72 -7.99 6.01 5.49
N GLY A 73 -7.48 5.73 6.66
CA GLY A 73 -6.21 5.04 6.87
C GLY A 73 -5.99 4.73 8.33
N ALA A 74 -4.91 4.05 8.61
CA ALA A 74 -4.45 3.77 9.95
C ALA A 74 -2.93 3.81 10.01
N VAL A 75 -2.41 4.07 11.18
CA VAL A 75 -0.98 3.94 11.48
C VAL A 75 -0.83 2.95 12.62
N THR A 76 0.13 2.06 12.49
CA THR A 76 0.61 1.22 13.58
C THR A 76 2.07 1.51 13.87
N TRP A 77 2.52 1.25 15.07
CA TRP A 77 3.92 1.38 15.47
C TRP A 77 4.36 0.24 16.37
N ARG A 78 5.65 0.02 16.44
CA ARG A 78 6.27 -0.92 17.36
C ARG A 78 6.50 -0.23 18.70
N LEU A 79 6.61 -1.03 19.75
CA LEU A 79 7.08 -0.53 21.04
C LEU A 79 8.45 0.15 20.88
N ILE A 80 8.56 1.36 21.38
CA ILE A 80 9.77 2.18 21.33
C ILE A 80 10.26 2.33 22.76
N GLU A 81 11.46 1.86 23.03
CA GLU A 81 12.05 1.95 24.37
C GLU A 81 12.13 3.40 24.83
N GLY A 82 11.63 3.66 26.04
CA GLY A 82 11.62 5.01 26.63
C GLY A 82 10.59 5.97 26.06
N VAL A 83 9.65 5.51 25.23
CA VAL A 83 8.51 6.31 24.72
C VAL A 83 7.21 5.63 25.12
N ASP A 84 6.29 6.38 25.70
CA ASP A 84 4.95 5.90 26.04
C ASP A 84 4.07 5.84 24.78
N ASP A 85 3.42 4.71 24.57
CA ASP A 85 2.45 4.51 23.47
C ASP A 85 1.33 5.55 23.50
N GLU A 86 0.89 5.94 24.69
CA GLU A 86 -0.14 6.96 24.87
C GLU A 86 0.35 8.34 24.41
N GLU A 87 1.63 8.64 24.56
CA GLU A 87 2.23 9.88 24.04
C GLU A 87 2.22 9.89 22.51
N ILE A 88 2.56 8.79 21.87
CA ILE A 88 2.51 8.65 20.41
C ILE A 88 1.06 8.79 19.92
N TYR A 89 0.12 8.10 20.57
CA TYR A 89 -1.30 8.16 20.23
C TYR A 89 -1.82 9.61 20.29
N LYS A 90 -1.55 10.32 21.38
CA LYS A 90 -1.95 11.72 21.56
C LYS A 90 -1.35 12.65 20.50
N LYS A 91 -0.10 12.41 20.08
CA LYS A 91 0.50 13.17 18.98
C LYS A 91 -0.22 12.93 17.66
N TYR A 92 -0.57 11.69 17.32
CA TYR A 92 -1.36 11.38 16.12
C TYR A 92 -2.76 12.01 16.16
N MET A 93 -3.42 11.97 17.30
CA MET A 93 -4.72 12.64 17.48
C MET A 93 -4.59 14.14 17.26
N LEU A 94 -3.57 14.77 17.83
CA LEU A 94 -3.28 16.19 17.67
C LEU A 94 -3.00 16.56 16.21
N PHE A 95 -2.18 15.77 15.50
CA PHE A 95 -1.85 16.00 14.09
C PHE A 95 -3.06 15.83 13.17
N SER A 96 -3.93 14.88 13.47
CA SER A 96 -5.11 14.57 12.64
C SER A 96 -6.30 15.50 12.87
N LEU A 97 -6.32 16.22 14.00
CA LEU A 97 -7.41 17.11 14.41
C LEU A 97 -6.95 18.58 14.52
N HIS A 98 -6.30 19.08 13.49
CA HIS A 98 -5.79 20.45 13.31
C HIS A 98 -5.09 21.07 14.53
N GLY A 99 -4.42 20.28 15.32
CA GLY A 99 -3.69 20.74 16.51
C GLY A 99 -4.57 21.08 17.70
N GLN A 100 -5.80 20.62 17.72
CA GLN A 100 -6.74 20.92 18.79
C GLN A 100 -6.43 20.11 20.05
N SER A 101 -6.29 20.77 21.20
CA SER A 101 -5.88 20.16 22.48
C SER A 101 -6.94 19.27 23.14
N LYS A 102 -8.20 19.36 22.71
CA LYS A 102 -9.31 18.53 23.20
C LYS A 102 -10.13 17.99 22.03
N ASP A 103 -10.46 16.73 22.07
CA ASP A 103 -11.40 16.11 21.14
C ASP A 103 -12.87 16.45 21.48
N ALA A 104 -13.81 15.95 20.64
CA ALA A 104 -15.23 16.23 20.83
C ALA A 104 -15.77 15.63 22.13
N LEU A 105 -15.26 14.47 22.56
CA LEU A 105 -15.70 13.78 23.76
C LEU A 105 -15.24 14.53 25.02
N ALA A 106 -14.01 14.98 25.06
CA ALA A 106 -13.48 15.78 26.15
C ALA A 106 -14.24 17.13 26.35
N LYS A 107 -14.81 17.68 25.27
CA LYS A 107 -15.62 18.91 25.31
C LYS A 107 -17.03 18.75 25.89
N THR A 108 -17.52 17.53 26.04
CA THR A 108 -18.86 17.27 26.62
C THR A 108 -18.91 17.39 28.15
N GLN A 109 -17.78 17.49 28.81
CA GLN A 109 -17.72 17.68 30.27
C GLN A 109 -18.11 19.11 30.65
N LEU A 110 -18.75 19.27 31.81
CA LEU A 110 -19.18 20.56 32.33
C LEU A 110 -17.97 21.52 32.44
N GLY A 111 -18.04 22.69 31.81
CA GLY A 111 -16.98 23.69 31.80
C GLY A 111 -15.82 23.40 30.81
N ALA A 112 -15.89 22.35 29.99
CA ALA A 112 -14.84 21.94 29.07
C ALA A 112 -14.94 22.57 27.68
N TRP A 113 -15.67 23.68 27.52
CA TRP A 113 -15.82 24.39 26.24
C TRP A 113 -14.51 24.99 25.70
N GLU A 114 -13.61 25.39 26.63
CA GLU A 114 -12.35 25.99 26.27
C GLU A 114 -11.36 24.94 25.77
N TYR A 115 -10.77 25.21 24.62
CA TYR A 115 -9.73 24.40 24.01
C TYR A 115 -8.70 25.32 23.34
N ASP A 116 -7.53 24.79 23.05
CA ASP A 116 -6.47 25.49 22.34
C ASP A 116 -6.13 24.78 21.03
N VAL A 117 -5.59 25.52 20.06
CA VAL A 117 -4.97 25.01 18.84
C VAL A 117 -3.47 25.25 18.96
N VAL A 118 -2.74 24.23 19.39
CA VAL A 118 -1.33 24.33 19.74
C VAL A 118 -0.39 24.45 18.54
N ALA A 119 -0.86 24.05 17.34
CA ALA A 119 -0.14 24.19 16.07
C ALA A 119 -1.08 23.99 14.86
N PRO A 120 -0.74 24.55 13.67
CA PRO A 120 -1.55 24.44 12.46
C PRO A 120 -1.34 23.06 11.77
N TYR A 121 -1.88 22.01 12.36
CA TYR A 121 -1.81 20.67 11.85
C TYR A 121 -2.97 20.32 10.90
N PHE A 122 -3.01 19.06 10.43
CA PHE A 122 -3.97 18.60 9.43
C PHE A 122 -5.37 18.38 10.03
N LYS A 123 -6.38 18.38 9.18
CA LYS A 123 -7.72 17.91 9.49
C LYS A 123 -7.98 16.64 8.67
N CYS A 124 -7.65 15.48 9.24
CA CYS A 124 -7.72 14.18 8.56
C CYS A 124 -8.16 13.04 9.49
N ASN A 125 -8.91 13.36 10.54
CA ASN A 125 -9.48 12.35 11.42
C ASN A 125 -10.54 11.52 10.69
N MET A 126 -10.57 10.20 10.96
CA MET A 126 -11.63 9.32 10.50
C MET A 126 -12.96 9.65 11.19
N THR A 127 -14.05 9.66 10.43
CA THR A 127 -15.40 9.82 11.00
C THR A 127 -15.94 8.48 11.50
N ASP A 128 -16.91 8.50 12.44
CA ASP A 128 -17.56 7.30 12.97
C ASP A 128 -18.29 6.50 11.87
N ILE A 129 -18.81 7.19 10.85
CA ILE A 129 -19.43 6.55 9.68
C ILE A 129 -18.37 5.71 8.92
N MET A 130 -17.22 6.29 8.64
CA MET A 130 -16.11 5.57 7.98
C MET A 130 -15.60 4.43 8.85
N ALA A 131 -15.43 4.66 10.15
CA ALA A 131 -14.99 3.65 11.09
C ALA A 131 -15.96 2.46 11.17
N SER A 132 -17.28 2.71 11.14
CA SER A 132 -18.30 1.66 11.14
C SER A 132 -18.23 0.76 9.91
N ILE A 133 -17.98 1.34 8.72
CA ILE A 133 -17.71 0.59 7.49
C ILE A 133 -16.47 -0.29 7.66
N GLY A 134 -15.40 0.29 8.20
CA GLY A 134 -14.13 -0.42 8.45
C GLY A 134 -14.31 -1.61 9.38
N LEU A 135 -15.07 -1.46 10.45
CA LEU A 135 -15.35 -2.55 11.41
C LEU A 135 -16.08 -3.73 10.75
N VAL A 136 -17.05 -3.46 9.86
CA VAL A 136 -17.77 -4.50 9.12
C VAL A 136 -16.84 -5.18 8.09
N GLN A 137 -16.02 -4.42 7.41
CA GLN A 137 -15.03 -4.94 6.46
C GLN A 137 -14.01 -5.83 7.18
N LEU A 138 -13.51 -5.39 8.34
CA LEU A 138 -12.51 -6.12 9.12
C LEU A 138 -13.01 -7.51 9.55
N LYS A 139 -14.27 -7.63 9.96
CA LYS A 139 -14.89 -8.92 10.32
C LYS A 139 -14.89 -9.93 9.18
N ARG A 140 -14.85 -9.47 7.93
CA ARG A 140 -14.89 -10.29 6.72
C ARG A 140 -13.53 -10.42 6.05
N TYR A 141 -12.51 -9.76 6.58
CA TYR A 141 -11.28 -9.50 5.85
C TYR A 141 -10.49 -10.77 5.51
N ASP A 142 -10.45 -11.75 6.42
CA ASP A 142 -9.76 -13.02 6.16
C ASP A 142 -10.38 -13.78 4.99
N ALA A 143 -11.71 -13.78 4.86
CA ALA A 143 -12.40 -14.38 3.72
C ALA A 143 -12.13 -13.61 2.41
N LEU A 144 -12.05 -12.28 2.47
CA LEU A 144 -11.69 -11.46 1.30
C LEU A 144 -10.24 -11.74 0.85
N LEU A 145 -9.31 -11.90 1.79
CA LEU A 145 -7.93 -12.28 1.47
C LEU A 145 -7.83 -13.70 0.89
N ALA A 146 -8.61 -14.66 1.44
CA ALA A 146 -8.64 -16.01 0.93
C ALA A 146 -9.10 -16.03 -0.54
N ARG A 147 -10.19 -15.33 -0.87
CA ARG A 147 -10.68 -15.23 -2.25
C ARG A 147 -9.65 -14.61 -3.20
N ARG A 148 -8.95 -13.57 -2.80
CA ARG A 148 -7.87 -12.98 -3.61
C ARG A 148 -6.75 -13.98 -3.88
N ARG A 149 -6.37 -14.81 -2.90
CA ARG A 149 -5.36 -15.86 -3.07
C ARG A 149 -5.81 -16.93 -4.06
N GLU A 150 -7.08 -17.34 -4.03
CA GLU A 150 -7.65 -18.29 -4.99
C GLU A 150 -7.55 -17.74 -6.42
N ILE A 151 -7.97 -16.49 -6.63
CA ILE A 151 -7.92 -15.85 -7.95
C ILE A 151 -6.47 -15.74 -8.45
N ILE A 152 -5.53 -15.35 -7.57
CA ILE A 152 -4.10 -15.29 -7.91
C ILE A 152 -3.59 -16.67 -8.34
N GLY A 153 -3.93 -17.74 -7.60
CA GLY A 153 -3.52 -19.10 -7.96
C GLY A 153 -4.12 -19.56 -9.31
N MET A 154 -5.34 -19.11 -9.64
CA MET A 154 -5.94 -19.38 -10.95
C MET A 154 -5.20 -18.63 -12.06
N TYR A 155 -4.85 -17.37 -11.87
CA TYR A 155 -4.05 -16.60 -12.81
C TYR A 155 -2.66 -17.21 -13.00
N ASP A 156 -1.94 -17.51 -11.92
CA ASP A 156 -0.60 -18.11 -11.98
C ASP A 156 -0.61 -19.37 -12.82
N LYS A 157 -1.58 -20.27 -12.58
CA LYS A 157 -1.73 -21.51 -13.35
C LYS A 157 -2.07 -21.26 -14.83
N ALA A 158 -2.98 -20.32 -15.12
CA ALA A 158 -3.43 -20.04 -16.47
C ALA A 158 -2.36 -19.35 -17.33
N LEU A 159 -1.45 -18.63 -16.70
CA LEU A 159 -0.40 -17.82 -17.35
C LEU A 159 0.95 -18.54 -17.44
N GLU A 160 1.11 -19.71 -16.83
CA GLU A 160 2.38 -20.45 -16.75
C GLU A 160 3.03 -20.72 -18.12
N SER A 161 2.22 -20.93 -19.16
CA SER A 161 2.72 -21.22 -20.52
C SER A 161 2.84 -19.98 -21.41
N LEU A 162 2.49 -18.80 -20.91
CA LEU A 162 2.54 -17.57 -21.70
C LEU A 162 3.89 -16.83 -21.54
N PRO A 163 4.28 -16.02 -22.54
CA PRO A 163 5.49 -15.21 -22.46
C PRO A 163 5.29 -13.99 -21.52
N VAL A 164 4.89 -14.26 -20.29
CA VAL A 164 4.70 -13.25 -19.26
C VAL A 164 5.49 -13.61 -17.99
N SER A 165 5.91 -12.62 -17.26
CA SER A 165 6.40 -12.78 -15.89
C SER A 165 5.42 -12.17 -14.90
N VAL A 166 5.22 -12.85 -13.78
CA VAL A 166 4.30 -12.44 -12.71
C VAL A 166 5.07 -12.14 -11.42
N LEU A 167 4.45 -11.40 -10.51
CA LEU A 167 5.01 -11.21 -9.18
C LEU A 167 4.81 -12.49 -8.35
N ASN A 168 5.83 -12.88 -7.60
CA ASN A 168 5.67 -13.92 -6.59
C ASN A 168 4.83 -13.38 -5.42
N HIS A 169 3.58 -13.82 -5.33
CA HIS A 169 2.66 -13.39 -4.28
C HIS A 169 2.80 -14.20 -2.99
N PHE A 170 3.23 -15.45 -3.09
CA PHE A 170 3.26 -16.38 -1.97
C PHE A 170 4.48 -17.30 -2.06
N ASP A 171 5.21 -17.41 -0.96
CA ASP A 171 6.24 -18.42 -0.76
C ASP A 171 6.30 -18.85 0.72
N THR A 172 7.37 -19.53 1.10
CA THR A 172 7.60 -19.99 2.49
C THR A 172 7.77 -18.82 3.46
N ASP A 173 8.28 -17.69 2.98
CA ASP A 173 8.66 -16.54 3.79
C ASP A 173 7.62 -15.43 3.78
N HIS A 174 6.83 -15.29 2.71
CA HIS A 174 5.87 -14.19 2.61
C HIS A 174 4.54 -14.57 2.00
N LYS A 175 3.52 -13.79 2.38
CA LYS A 175 2.17 -13.83 1.83
C LYS A 175 1.76 -12.40 1.49
N SER A 176 1.53 -12.15 0.21
CA SER A 176 1.01 -10.88 -0.27
C SER A 176 -0.44 -10.65 0.20
N SER A 177 -0.84 -9.40 0.31
CA SER A 177 -2.25 -9.00 0.46
C SER A 177 -3.08 -9.26 -0.80
N GLY A 178 -2.44 -9.56 -1.94
CA GLY A 178 -3.13 -9.73 -3.22
C GLY A 178 -3.87 -8.48 -3.68
N HIS A 179 -3.28 -7.30 -3.51
CA HIS A 179 -3.94 -6.05 -3.88
C HIS A 179 -4.03 -5.87 -5.40
N LEU A 180 -2.94 -6.10 -6.12
CA LEU A 180 -2.84 -6.00 -7.57
C LEU A 180 -2.28 -7.31 -8.14
N TYR A 181 -2.69 -7.66 -9.36
CA TYR A 181 -2.07 -8.73 -10.12
C TYR A 181 -1.39 -8.13 -11.36
N LEU A 182 -0.09 -7.94 -11.27
CA LEU A 182 0.73 -7.37 -12.33
C LEU A 182 1.39 -8.48 -13.12
N ILE A 183 1.30 -8.35 -14.46
CA ILE A 183 2.09 -9.14 -15.40
C ILE A 183 3.06 -8.23 -16.15
N ARG A 184 4.14 -8.81 -16.63
CA ARG A 184 5.05 -8.16 -17.58
C ARG A 184 5.10 -9.02 -18.83
N VAL A 185 4.65 -8.46 -19.96
CA VAL A 185 4.65 -9.18 -21.24
C VAL A 185 6.05 -9.13 -21.81
N GLN A 186 6.71 -10.30 -21.93
CA GLN A 186 8.11 -10.39 -22.36
C GLN A 186 8.28 -9.84 -23.77
N GLU A 187 9.40 -9.18 -24.01
CA GLU A 187 9.82 -8.66 -25.31
C GLU A 187 8.85 -7.64 -25.95
N LYS A 188 7.87 -7.11 -25.17
CA LYS A 188 6.93 -6.11 -25.63
C LYS A 188 7.33 -4.70 -25.16
N THR A 189 7.16 -3.74 -26.05
CA THR A 189 7.30 -2.30 -25.77
C THR A 189 6.08 -1.76 -25.06
N ARG A 190 6.17 -0.52 -24.57
CA ARG A 190 5.00 0.16 -23.97
C ARG A 190 3.85 0.34 -24.96
N GLU A 191 4.18 0.65 -26.20
CA GLU A 191 3.21 0.84 -27.28
C GLU A 191 2.45 -0.46 -27.58
N GLU A 192 3.16 -1.57 -27.74
CA GLU A 192 2.54 -2.89 -27.96
C GLU A 192 1.67 -3.32 -26.77
N CYS A 193 2.13 -3.06 -25.54
CA CYS A 193 1.32 -3.31 -24.36
C CYS A 193 0.06 -2.43 -24.27
N ASN A 194 0.14 -1.17 -24.75
CA ASN A 194 -1.05 -0.32 -24.86
C ASN A 194 -2.05 -0.86 -25.90
N GLU A 195 -1.58 -1.45 -26.99
CA GLU A 195 -2.45 -2.13 -27.96
C GLU A 195 -3.12 -3.36 -27.34
N ILE A 196 -2.39 -4.17 -26.55
CA ILE A 196 -2.96 -5.30 -25.82
C ILE A 196 -4.04 -4.80 -24.85
N ILE A 197 -3.79 -3.75 -24.08
CA ILE A 197 -4.77 -3.13 -23.17
C ILE A 197 -6.02 -2.69 -23.93
N THR A 198 -5.86 -2.07 -25.09
CA THR A 198 -6.98 -1.62 -25.93
C THR A 198 -7.81 -2.80 -26.42
N LYS A 199 -7.18 -3.84 -26.98
CA LYS A 199 -7.85 -5.06 -27.41
C LYS A 199 -8.59 -5.75 -26.26
N MET A 200 -7.98 -5.87 -25.09
CA MET A 200 -8.65 -6.43 -23.92
C MET A 200 -9.90 -5.61 -23.54
N ALA A 201 -9.82 -4.29 -23.62
CA ALA A 201 -10.96 -3.41 -23.34
C ALA A 201 -12.09 -3.58 -24.37
N GLU A 202 -11.78 -3.81 -25.66
CA GLU A 202 -12.74 -4.13 -26.72
C GLU A 202 -13.50 -5.44 -26.41
N HIS A 203 -12.85 -6.40 -25.73
CA HIS A 203 -13.48 -7.62 -25.22
C HIS A 203 -14.13 -7.46 -23.84
N GLY A 204 -14.28 -6.22 -23.34
CA GLY A 204 -14.91 -5.93 -22.06
C GLY A 204 -14.04 -6.23 -20.83
N VAL A 205 -12.74 -6.46 -20.99
CA VAL A 205 -11.81 -6.70 -19.91
C VAL A 205 -11.03 -5.42 -19.58
N ALA A 206 -11.37 -4.78 -18.47
CA ALA A 206 -10.69 -3.57 -18.01
C ALA A 206 -9.33 -3.93 -17.35
N THR A 207 -8.24 -3.49 -17.96
CA THR A 207 -6.87 -3.59 -17.43
C THR A 207 -6.33 -2.23 -17.06
N ASN A 208 -5.19 -2.19 -16.37
CA ASN A 208 -4.57 -0.94 -15.94
C ASN A 208 -3.04 -1.06 -15.97
N VAL A 209 -2.34 0.00 -15.60
CA VAL A 209 -0.88 0.04 -15.42
C VAL A 209 -0.53 0.62 -14.06
N HIS A 210 0.06 -0.16 -13.17
CA HIS A 210 0.49 0.27 -11.85
C HIS A 210 2.01 0.15 -11.69
N TYR A 211 2.80 1.27 -11.85
CA TYR A 211 2.33 2.61 -12.19
C TYR A 211 3.25 3.23 -13.24
N LYS A 212 2.75 4.28 -13.92
CA LYS A 212 3.62 5.13 -14.73
C LYS A 212 4.65 5.81 -13.81
N PRO A 213 5.97 5.67 -14.08
CA PRO A 213 7.02 6.28 -13.27
C PRO A 213 6.84 7.78 -13.09
N LEU A 214 7.09 8.28 -11.89
CA LEU A 214 6.95 9.71 -11.57
C LEU A 214 7.66 10.64 -12.54
N PRO A 215 8.92 10.37 -13.00
CA PRO A 215 9.60 11.22 -13.97
C PRO A 215 8.89 11.37 -15.32
N LEU A 216 7.94 10.47 -15.64
CA LEU A 216 7.12 10.59 -16.85
C LEU A 216 5.87 11.49 -16.69
N LEU A 217 5.54 11.87 -15.45
CA LEU A 217 4.42 12.76 -15.16
C LEU A 217 4.84 14.24 -15.31
N SER A 218 3.94 15.07 -15.83
CA SER A 218 4.23 16.47 -16.14
C SER A 218 4.78 17.27 -14.96
N ALA A 219 4.21 17.08 -13.77
CA ALA A 219 4.66 17.78 -12.57
C ALA A 219 6.14 17.50 -12.27
N TYR A 220 6.56 16.24 -12.34
CA TYR A 220 7.94 15.84 -12.05
C TYR A 220 8.91 16.22 -13.18
N LYS A 221 8.47 16.14 -14.44
CA LYS A 221 9.24 16.67 -15.58
C LYS A 221 9.51 18.16 -15.40
N ASN A 222 8.50 18.93 -14.99
CA ASN A 222 8.66 20.37 -14.76
C ASN A 222 9.57 20.69 -13.56
N MET A 223 9.79 19.74 -12.66
CA MET A 223 10.77 19.83 -11.57
C MET A 223 12.18 19.41 -12.00
N GLY A 224 12.38 19.02 -13.25
CA GLY A 224 13.69 18.64 -13.81
C GLY A 224 14.03 17.16 -13.74
N PHE A 225 13.08 16.28 -13.36
CA PHE A 225 13.33 14.83 -13.38
C PHE A 225 13.25 14.28 -14.82
N ASP A 226 14.26 13.49 -15.21
CA ASP A 226 14.28 12.77 -16.49
C ASP A 226 14.20 11.25 -16.23
N ILE A 227 13.34 10.55 -16.97
CA ILE A 227 13.19 9.10 -16.87
C ILE A 227 14.50 8.34 -17.20
N LYS A 228 15.38 8.92 -18.00
CA LYS A 228 16.68 8.33 -18.32
C LYS A 228 17.57 8.08 -17.10
N ASP A 229 17.39 8.86 -16.04
CA ASP A 229 18.09 8.69 -14.78
C ASP A 229 17.54 7.53 -13.95
N TYR A 230 16.41 6.93 -14.38
CA TYR A 230 15.68 5.88 -13.69
C TYR A 230 15.42 4.65 -14.58
N PRO A 231 16.48 4.04 -15.18
CA PRO A 231 16.31 2.97 -16.18
C PRO A 231 15.57 1.75 -15.63
N ASN A 232 15.79 1.40 -14.38
CA ASN A 232 15.09 0.26 -13.74
C ASN A 232 13.60 0.53 -13.57
N ALA A 233 13.19 1.75 -13.23
CA ALA A 233 11.79 2.11 -13.11
C ALA A 233 11.09 2.07 -14.47
N TYR A 234 11.76 2.54 -15.52
CA TYR A 234 11.24 2.46 -16.89
C TYR A 234 11.10 1.01 -17.35
N ALA A 235 12.13 0.18 -17.18
CA ALA A 235 12.12 -1.23 -17.57
C ALA A 235 11.02 -2.05 -16.87
N LEU A 236 10.65 -1.70 -15.62
CA LEU A 236 9.52 -2.33 -14.93
C LEU A 236 8.15 -1.84 -15.44
N PHE A 237 8.07 -0.63 -15.95
CA PHE A 237 6.85 -0.03 -16.48
C PHE A 237 6.59 -0.41 -17.93
N GLU A 238 7.65 -0.50 -18.75
CA GLU A 238 7.59 -0.58 -20.20
C GLU A 238 6.63 -1.66 -20.71
N ASN A 239 6.62 -2.83 -20.06
CA ASN A 239 5.81 -3.96 -20.47
C ASN A 239 4.83 -4.44 -19.38
N ALA A 240 4.50 -3.58 -18.42
CA ALA A 240 3.58 -3.90 -17.35
C ALA A 240 2.12 -3.73 -17.76
N ILE A 241 1.30 -4.73 -17.40
CA ILE A 241 -0.17 -4.70 -17.45
C ILE A 241 -0.69 -5.22 -16.12
N THR A 242 -1.74 -4.61 -15.59
CA THR A 242 -2.42 -5.08 -14.37
C THR A 242 -3.75 -5.70 -14.76
N LEU A 243 -3.93 -6.96 -14.43
CA LEU A 243 -5.19 -7.70 -14.66
C LEU A 243 -6.21 -7.40 -13.56
N PRO A 244 -7.51 -7.54 -13.84
CA PRO A 244 -8.56 -7.39 -12.83
C PRO A 244 -8.34 -8.32 -11.64
N LEU A 245 -8.38 -7.78 -10.42
CA LEU A 245 -8.29 -8.57 -9.19
C LEU A 245 -9.18 -7.96 -8.11
N HIS A 246 -10.36 -8.54 -7.93
CA HIS A 246 -11.28 -8.18 -6.84
C HIS A 246 -12.11 -9.41 -6.42
N THR A 247 -12.62 -9.39 -5.20
CA THR A 247 -13.29 -10.55 -4.58
C THR A 247 -14.67 -10.89 -5.16
N LYS A 248 -15.16 -10.11 -6.12
CA LYS A 248 -16.42 -10.37 -6.83
C LYS A 248 -16.22 -11.13 -8.15
N LEU A 249 -14.98 -11.28 -8.64
CA LEU A 249 -14.70 -12.10 -9.80
C LEU A 249 -15.11 -13.54 -9.55
N THR A 250 -15.92 -14.10 -10.47
CA THR A 250 -16.20 -15.54 -10.51
C THR A 250 -15.03 -16.31 -11.14
N ASP A 251 -15.00 -17.61 -11.00
CA ASP A 251 -13.97 -18.45 -11.63
C ASP A 251 -14.05 -18.40 -13.15
N GLU A 252 -15.28 -18.31 -13.70
CA GLU A 252 -15.52 -18.15 -15.12
C GLU A 252 -15.01 -16.81 -15.64
N GLU A 253 -15.20 -15.73 -14.89
CA GLU A 253 -14.67 -14.40 -15.25
C GLU A 253 -13.14 -14.39 -15.22
N VAL A 254 -12.50 -15.02 -14.23
CA VAL A 254 -11.04 -15.18 -14.19
C VAL A 254 -10.53 -15.93 -15.41
N LYS A 255 -11.20 -17.04 -15.76
CA LYS A 255 -10.89 -17.80 -16.98
C LYS A 255 -11.05 -16.93 -18.23
N TYR A 256 -12.15 -16.20 -18.34
CA TYR A 256 -12.39 -15.30 -19.47
C TYR A 256 -11.28 -14.25 -19.62
N VAL A 257 -10.87 -13.60 -18.54
CA VAL A 257 -9.75 -12.64 -18.56
C VAL A 257 -8.48 -13.26 -19.11
N THR A 258 -8.16 -14.50 -18.70
CA THR A 258 -6.95 -15.18 -19.18
C THR A 258 -7.05 -15.64 -20.63
N ASP A 259 -8.22 -16.06 -21.08
CA ASP A 259 -8.45 -16.46 -22.48
C ASP A 259 -8.32 -15.24 -23.40
N VAL A 260 -8.94 -14.11 -23.05
CA VAL A 260 -8.81 -12.84 -23.78
C VAL A 260 -7.35 -12.36 -23.80
N LEU A 261 -6.64 -12.46 -22.69
CA LEU A 261 -5.22 -12.08 -22.65
C LEU A 261 -4.38 -12.93 -23.60
N LYS A 262 -4.59 -14.25 -23.64
CA LYS A 262 -3.92 -15.17 -24.58
C LYS A 262 -4.13 -14.76 -26.01
N GLU A 263 -5.36 -14.45 -26.39
CA GLU A 263 -5.72 -13.99 -27.73
C GLU A 263 -5.05 -12.66 -28.09
N CYS A 264 -4.95 -11.72 -27.12
CA CYS A 264 -4.38 -10.38 -27.35
C CYS A 264 -2.84 -10.35 -27.40
N ILE A 265 -2.18 -11.32 -26.76
CA ILE A 265 -0.71 -11.41 -26.79
C ILE A 265 -0.23 -12.05 -28.10
N GLY A 266 -0.98 -12.96 -28.68
CA GLY A 266 -0.69 -13.68 -29.93
C GLY A 266 0.00 -15.01 -29.67
#